data_d28edca45a317428577ee9b52e7452e6
#
_entry.id   d28edca45a317428577ee9b52e7452e6
#
_cell.length_a   1.000
_cell.length_b   1.000
_cell.length_c   1.000
_cell.angle_alpha   90.00
_cell.angle_beta   90.00
_cell.angle_gamma   90.00
#
_symmetry.space_group_name_H-M   'P 1'
#
loop_
_entity.id
_entity.type
_entity.pdbx_description
1 polymer ?
#
loop_
_entity_poly.entity_id
_entity_poly.type
_entity_poly.pdbx_seq_one_letter_code
_entity_poly.pdbx_strand_id
1 'polypeptide(L)'
;IIITDKSGKSYTLYSVKGEANLNDFELPPAPPEGMFDVRFGSGRYAEELSAVNQTIELNSLEYPVSVRVENADIRLQDGTGNGLNERLKSGEEVTISNSAINKLMVSGDVIPTVYALDQNYPNPFNPSTKIEFSIPEDVNNVTLTIYNALGQRVAELVNSKMEAGKYSY
;
A
#
# COMPACT_ATOMS: atom_id res chain seq x y z
N ILE A 1 11.62 3.33 3.80
CA ILE A 1 11.30 4.20 2.67
C ILE A 1 12.28 5.35 2.74
N ILE A 2 13.10 5.52 1.71
CA ILE A 2 14.11 6.58 1.63
C ILE A 2 13.61 7.60 0.62
N ILE A 3 13.49 8.85 1.04
CA ILE A 3 13.01 9.96 0.21
C ILE A 3 14.15 10.95 0.05
N THR A 4 14.55 11.22 -1.20
CA THR A 4 15.67 12.11 -1.54
C THR A 4 15.20 13.19 -2.50
N ASP A 5 15.51 14.43 -2.21
CA ASP A 5 15.20 15.57 -3.07
C ASP A 5 16.30 15.84 -4.11
N LYS A 6 16.04 16.74 -5.05
CA LYS A 6 16.99 17.14 -6.10
C LYS A 6 18.31 17.70 -5.54
N SER A 7 18.30 18.30 -4.36
CA SER A 7 19.52 18.84 -3.73
C SER A 7 20.37 17.77 -3.05
N GLY A 8 19.88 16.52 -3.00
CA GLY A 8 20.54 15.40 -2.35
C GLY A 8 20.22 15.27 -0.85
N LYS A 9 19.33 16.10 -0.31
CA LYS A 9 18.83 15.90 1.04
C LYS A 9 17.94 14.67 1.08
N SER A 10 18.15 13.83 2.08
CA SER A 10 17.47 12.56 2.20
C SER A 10 16.93 12.34 3.62
N TYR A 11 15.78 11.66 3.71
CA TYR A 11 15.21 11.23 4.96
C TYR A 11 14.68 9.79 4.85
N THR A 12 14.83 9.03 5.93
CA THR A 12 14.37 7.64 5.98
C THR A 12 13.18 7.53 6.92
N LEU A 13 12.07 7.03 6.38
CA LEU A 13 10.91 6.59 7.15
C LEU A 13 10.93 5.08 7.30
N TYR A 14 10.55 4.60 8.46
CA TYR A 14 10.62 3.19 8.80
C TYR A 14 9.25 2.53 8.84
N SER A 15 9.21 1.27 8.46
CA SER A 15 8.08 0.37 8.68
C SER A 15 8.36 -0.49 9.91
N VAL A 16 7.43 -0.51 10.84
CA VAL A 16 7.49 -1.35 12.04
C VAL A 16 6.61 -2.56 11.82
N LYS A 17 7.05 -3.72 12.28
CA LYS A 17 6.28 -4.96 12.28
C LYS A 17 6.11 -5.47 13.72
N GLY A 18 4.89 -5.91 14.05
CA GLY A 18 4.57 -6.46 15.37
C GLY A 18 4.16 -5.38 16.39
N GLU A 19 4.07 -5.78 17.65
CA GLU A 19 3.65 -4.91 18.75
C GLU A 19 4.77 -3.92 19.14
N ALA A 20 4.84 -2.79 18.44
CA ALA A 20 5.73 -1.69 18.80
C ALA A 20 4.91 -0.53 19.39
N ASN A 21 5.48 0.15 20.40
CA ASN A 21 4.87 1.38 20.89
C ASN A 21 5.18 2.52 19.92
N LEU A 22 4.24 2.86 19.06
CA LEU A 22 4.43 3.89 18.02
C LEU A 22 4.74 5.27 18.61
N ASN A 23 4.42 5.55 19.85
CA ASN A 23 4.75 6.83 20.50
C ASN A 23 6.25 7.04 20.68
N ASP A 24 7.04 5.97 20.66
CA ASP A 24 8.51 6.07 20.77
C ASP A 24 9.15 6.61 19.48
N PHE A 25 8.38 6.74 18.39
CA PHE A 25 8.83 7.20 17.09
C PHE A 25 8.31 8.61 16.71
N GLU A 26 7.81 9.38 17.68
CA GLU A 26 7.34 10.74 17.47
C GLU A 26 8.48 11.69 17.10
N LEU A 27 8.23 12.52 16.11
CA LEU A 27 9.13 13.60 15.72
C LEU A 27 8.76 14.89 16.49
N PRO A 28 9.72 15.80 16.67
CA PRO A 28 9.40 17.16 17.13
C PRO A 28 8.34 17.81 16.22
N PRO A 29 7.65 18.86 16.68
CA PRO A 29 6.75 19.61 15.84
C PRO A 29 7.36 19.95 14.48
N ALA A 30 6.53 20.02 13.43
CA ALA A 30 7.00 20.32 12.08
C ALA A 30 7.78 21.63 12.07
N PRO A 31 8.93 21.68 11.36
CA PRO A 31 9.74 22.89 11.26
C PRO A 31 8.95 24.00 10.53
N PRO A 32 9.39 25.28 10.64
CA PRO A 32 8.82 26.37 9.87
C PRO A 32 8.84 26.12 8.36
N GLU A 33 7.94 26.78 7.64
CA GLU A 33 7.93 26.74 6.16
C GLU A 33 9.30 27.09 5.58
N GLY A 34 9.66 26.40 4.50
CA GLY A 34 10.94 26.55 3.83
C GLY A 34 12.06 25.63 4.33
N MET A 35 11.81 24.86 5.37
CA MET A 35 12.75 23.85 5.87
C MET A 35 12.34 22.45 5.38
N PHE A 36 13.32 21.71 4.85
CA PHE A 36 13.14 20.32 4.42
C PHE A 36 12.61 19.47 5.58
N ASP A 37 11.49 18.81 5.36
CA ASP A 37 10.91 17.90 6.33
C ASP A 37 10.11 16.79 5.63
N VAL A 38 10.31 15.56 6.11
CA VAL A 38 9.59 14.37 5.65
C VAL A 38 9.14 13.57 6.86
N ARG A 39 7.86 13.33 6.97
CA ARG A 39 7.28 12.58 8.09
C ARG A 39 5.99 11.85 7.70
N PHE A 40 5.59 10.87 8.48
CA PHE A 40 4.22 10.39 8.40
C PHE A 40 3.24 11.46 8.89
N GLY A 41 2.02 11.46 8.35
CA GLY A 41 0.96 12.40 8.74
C GLY A 41 0.55 12.30 10.21
N SER A 42 0.93 11.22 10.88
CA SER A 42 0.82 11.06 12.33
C SER A 42 1.85 11.89 13.13
N GLY A 43 2.82 12.51 12.47
CA GLY A 43 3.94 13.20 13.11
C GLY A 43 5.12 12.31 13.49
N ARG A 44 5.17 11.08 12.98
CA ARG A 44 6.20 10.08 13.31
C ARG A 44 7.16 9.84 12.16
N TYR A 45 8.33 9.25 12.46
CA TYR A 45 9.26 8.74 11.45
C TYR A 45 9.15 7.23 11.21
N ALA A 46 8.32 6.53 12.00
CA ALA A 46 8.02 5.12 11.82
C ALA A 46 6.52 4.83 12.02
N GLU A 47 5.97 3.95 11.17
CA GLU A 47 4.56 3.52 11.22
C GLU A 47 4.43 2.04 10.89
N GLU A 48 3.33 1.44 11.35
CA GLU A 48 2.93 0.13 10.89
C GLU A 48 2.30 0.25 9.51
N LEU A 49 2.96 -0.31 8.50
CA LEU A 49 2.43 -0.37 7.15
C LEU A 49 1.57 -1.64 7.00
N SER A 50 0.28 -1.43 6.91
CA SER A 50 -0.72 -2.46 6.64
C SER A 50 -1.43 -2.15 5.31
N ALA A 51 -2.52 -2.86 5.02
CA ALA A 51 -3.39 -2.53 3.88
C ALA A 51 -4.09 -1.16 4.00
N VAL A 52 -4.02 -0.52 5.17
CA VAL A 52 -4.55 0.82 5.39
C VAL A 52 -3.50 1.85 4.99
N ASN A 53 -3.90 2.82 4.17
CA ASN A 53 -3.02 3.88 3.72
C ASN A 53 -2.56 4.76 4.89
N GLN A 54 -1.25 4.94 5.01
CA GLN A 54 -0.62 5.96 5.82
C GLN A 54 -0.24 7.15 4.92
N THR A 55 -0.31 8.34 5.45
CA THR A 55 0.10 9.53 4.71
C THR A 55 1.55 9.86 5.00
N ILE A 56 2.32 10.24 3.96
CA ILE A 56 3.64 10.85 4.09
C ILE A 56 3.52 12.30 3.62
N GLU A 57 4.00 13.23 4.43
CA GLU A 57 4.06 14.66 4.12
C GLU A 57 5.45 15.03 3.64
N LEU A 58 5.50 15.78 2.53
CA LEU A 58 6.73 16.24 1.87
C LEU A 58 6.77 17.77 1.94
N ASN A 59 7.52 18.32 2.90
CA ASN A 59 7.54 19.74 3.13
C ASN A 59 8.88 20.33 2.65
N SER A 60 8.80 21.35 1.78
CA SER A 60 9.94 22.12 1.26
C SER A 60 11.05 21.27 0.59
N LEU A 61 10.64 20.25 -0.17
CA LEU A 61 11.52 19.44 -0.99
C LEU A 61 11.75 20.09 -2.36
N GLU A 62 12.95 19.95 -2.90
CA GLU A 62 13.27 20.32 -4.26
C GLU A 62 12.98 19.15 -5.21
N TYR A 63 12.11 19.39 -6.23
CA TYR A 63 11.76 18.35 -7.21
C TYR A 63 12.76 18.31 -8.39
N PRO A 64 12.97 17.13 -8.99
CA PRO A 64 12.33 15.86 -8.72
C PRO A 64 12.73 15.25 -7.37
N VAL A 65 11.80 14.47 -6.80
CA VAL A 65 12.01 13.71 -5.58
C VAL A 65 12.05 12.22 -5.93
N SER A 66 13.03 11.49 -5.42
CA SER A 66 13.07 10.04 -5.53
C SER A 66 12.56 9.38 -4.25
N VAL A 67 11.80 8.28 -4.41
CA VAL A 67 11.31 7.43 -3.33
C VAL A 67 11.81 6.02 -3.57
N ARG A 68 12.70 5.56 -2.73
CA ARG A 68 13.27 4.21 -2.75
C ARG A 68 12.78 3.38 -1.59
N VAL A 69 12.51 2.12 -1.83
CA VAL A 69 12.04 1.19 -0.82
C VAL A 69 13.10 0.14 -0.52
N GLU A 70 13.32 -0.16 0.75
CA GLU A 70 14.21 -1.24 1.18
C GLU A 70 13.50 -2.09 2.25
N ASN A 71 13.68 -3.43 2.13
CA ASN A 71 13.16 -4.41 3.07
C ASN A 71 11.63 -4.42 3.24
N ALA A 72 10.89 -3.88 2.27
CA ALA A 72 9.44 -3.88 2.25
C ALA A 72 8.93 -3.81 0.82
N ASP A 73 7.71 -4.30 0.61
CA ASP A 73 6.94 -4.05 -0.60
C ASP A 73 5.79 -3.11 -0.23
N ILE A 74 5.61 -2.06 -1.01
CA ILE A 74 4.61 -1.03 -0.74
C ILE A 74 3.81 -0.68 -1.98
N ARG A 75 2.63 -0.12 -1.76
CA ARG A 75 1.91 0.67 -2.75
C ARG A 75 2.05 2.15 -2.42
N LEU A 76 2.46 2.93 -3.39
CA LEU A 76 2.66 4.37 -3.27
C LEU A 76 1.72 5.11 -4.21
N GLN A 77 0.95 6.05 -3.68
CA GLN A 77 -0.03 6.84 -4.42
C GLN A 77 0.09 8.31 -4.06
N ASP A 78 -0.32 9.21 -4.97
CA ASP A 78 -0.67 10.58 -4.56
C ASP A 78 -2.07 10.60 -3.91
N GLY A 79 -2.46 11.74 -3.34
CA GLY A 79 -3.74 11.87 -2.66
C GLY A 79 -4.97 11.66 -3.55
N THR A 80 -4.82 11.63 -4.88
CA THR A 80 -5.88 11.39 -5.86
C THR A 80 -5.78 10.01 -6.50
N GLY A 81 -4.58 9.40 -6.47
CA GLY A 81 -4.28 8.13 -7.13
C GLY A 81 -4.24 8.20 -8.66
N ASN A 82 -4.34 9.40 -9.24
CA ASN A 82 -4.37 9.60 -10.69
C ASN A 82 -3.01 10.00 -11.26
N GLY A 83 -2.17 10.66 -10.48
CA GLY A 83 -0.86 11.13 -10.93
C GLY A 83 0.28 10.17 -10.56
N LEU A 84 0.15 9.46 -9.45
CA LEU A 84 1.08 8.43 -8.99
C LEU A 84 0.29 7.28 -8.38
N ASN A 85 0.52 6.07 -8.88
CA ASN A 85 -0.04 4.84 -8.31
C ASN A 85 0.88 3.68 -8.67
N GLU A 86 1.94 3.52 -7.89
CA GLU A 86 3.01 2.57 -8.15
C GLU A 86 3.10 1.52 -7.04
N ARG A 87 3.43 0.30 -7.44
CA ARG A 87 3.83 -0.76 -6.54
C ARG A 87 5.35 -0.83 -6.58
N LEU A 88 5.99 -0.66 -5.44
CA LEU A 88 7.43 -0.72 -5.31
C LEU A 88 7.83 -1.92 -4.44
N LYS A 89 8.66 -2.76 -5.01
CA LYS A 89 9.31 -3.87 -4.30
C LYS A 89 10.59 -3.40 -3.63
N SER A 90 11.05 -4.18 -2.67
CA SER A 90 12.35 -3.92 -2.04
C SER A 90 13.47 -3.73 -3.07
N GLY A 91 14.17 -2.62 -3.00
CA GLY A 91 15.25 -2.21 -3.91
C GLY A 91 14.80 -1.33 -5.07
N GLU A 92 13.50 -1.18 -5.30
CA GLU A 92 12.97 -0.33 -6.37
C GLU A 92 12.86 1.14 -5.95
N GLU A 93 12.86 2.01 -6.96
CA GLU A 93 12.81 3.45 -6.80
C GLU A 93 11.87 4.07 -7.85
N VAL A 94 11.12 5.08 -7.45
CA VAL A 94 10.30 5.91 -8.33
C VAL A 94 10.70 7.37 -8.22
N THR A 95 10.68 8.08 -9.34
CA THR A 95 10.95 9.52 -9.38
C THR A 95 9.67 10.32 -9.59
N ILE A 96 9.42 11.26 -8.70
CA ILE A 96 8.27 12.16 -8.71
C ILE A 96 8.72 13.52 -9.19
N SER A 97 8.34 13.90 -10.41
CA SER A 97 8.72 15.20 -11.00
C SER A 97 7.69 16.30 -10.76
N ASN A 98 6.45 15.92 -10.46
CA ASN A 98 5.36 16.87 -10.24
C ASN A 98 5.43 17.47 -8.83
N SER A 99 5.84 18.73 -8.73
CA SER A 99 5.96 19.45 -7.46
C SER A 99 4.63 19.76 -6.75
N ALA A 100 3.49 19.54 -7.43
CA ALA A 100 2.17 19.62 -6.79
C ALA A 100 1.89 18.43 -5.86
N ILE A 101 2.64 17.31 -6.01
CA ILE A 101 2.54 16.15 -5.15
C ILE A 101 3.40 16.38 -3.91
N ASN A 102 2.84 16.98 -2.89
CA ASN A 102 3.47 17.22 -1.59
C ASN A 102 2.99 16.26 -0.50
N LYS A 103 2.12 15.33 -0.86
CA LYS A 103 1.55 14.34 0.04
C LYS A 103 1.41 13.01 -0.69
N LEU A 104 1.97 11.97 -0.09
CA LEU A 104 1.90 10.61 -0.59
C LEU A 104 1.05 9.76 0.34
N MET A 105 0.39 8.78 -0.22
CA MET A 105 -0.29 7.71 0.50
C MET A 105 0.52 6.44 0.31
N VAL A 106 0.88 5.80 1.39
CA VAL A 106 1.62 4.54 1.39
C VAL A 106 0.86 3.48 2.17
N SER A 107 0.76 2.30 1.60
CA SER A 107 0.30 1.09 2.29
C SER A 107 1.33 -0.02 2.13
N GLY A 108 1.38 -0.91 3.12
CA GLY A 108 2.15 -2.13 3.00
C GLY A 108 1.49 -3.04 1.97
N ASP A 109 2.25 -3.51 1.01
CA ASP A 109 1.79 -4.52 0.08
C ASP A 109 1.97 -5.89 0.76
N VAL A 110 0.92 -6.33 1.43
CA VAL A 110 0.88 -7.69 2.00
C VAL A 110 0.63 -8.64 0.85
N ILE A 111 1.68 -8.92 0.08
CA ILE A 111 1.60 -9.95 -0.95
C ILE A 111 1.43 -11.30 -0.24
N PRO A 112 0.33 -12.00 -0.48
CA PRO A 112 0.15 -13.34 0.05
C PRO A 112 1.27 -14.25 -0.47
N THR A 113 1.74 -15.15 0.35
CA THR A 113 2.79 -16.11 -0.05
C THR A 113 2.21 -17.38 -0.68
N VAL A 114 0.89 -17.56 -0.60
CA VAL A 114 0.18 -18.74 -1.10
C VAL A 114 -1.14 -18.36 -1.72
N TYR A 115 -1.61 -19.13 -2.69
CA TYR A 115 -3.00 -19.08 -3.12
C TYR A 115 -3.91 -19.55 -1.99
N ALA A 116 -4.92 -18.79 -1.64
CA ALA A 116 -5.91 -19.17 -0.66
C ALA A 116 -7.31 -18.74 -1.11
N LEU A 117 -8.29 -19.53 -0.76
CA LEU A 117 -9.71 -19.21 -0.85
C LEU A 117 -10.31 -19.44 0.52
N ASP A 118 -10.73 -18.37 1.17
CA ASP A 118 -11.28 -18.43 2.50
C ASP A 118 -12.75 -18.86 2.45
N GLN A 119 -13.24 -19.43 3.55
CA GLN A 119 -14.65 -19.74 3.67
C GLN A 119 -15.46 -18.44 3.66
N ASN A 120 -16.55 -18.44 2.90
CA ASN A 120 -17.42 -17.28 2.84
C ASN A 120 -17.99 -16.94 4.24
N TYR A 121 -18.04 -15.63 4.55
CA TYR A 121 -18.54 -15.13 5.82
C TYR A 121 -19.51 -13.95 5.60
N PRO A 122 -20.68 -13.94 6.31
CA PRO A 122 -21.20 -14.97 7.20
C PRO A 122 -21.60 -16.26 6.47
N ASN A 123 -21.56 -17.39 7.17
CA ASN A 123 -22.07 -18.67 6.70
C ASN A 123 -22.72 -19.41 7.88
N PRO A 124 -24.06 -19.64 7.89
CA PRO A 124 -25.03 -19.27 6.86
C PRO A 124 -25.17 -17.77 6.61
N PHE A 125 -25.60 -17.39 5.42
CA PHE A 125 -25.75 -16.00 5.02
C PHE A 125 -27.19 -15.57 4.77
N ASN A 126 -27.49 -14.27 4.98
CA ASN A 126 -28.79 -13.67 4.69
C ASN A 126 -28.66 -12.15 4.56
N PRO A 127 -28.92 -11.50 3.41
CA PRO A 127 -29.03 -12.09 2.07
C PRO A 127 -27.69 -12.23 1.36
N SER A 128 -26.59 -11.69 1.91
CA SER A 128 -25.26 -11.61 1.29
C SER A 128 -24.18 -12.27 2.13
N THR A 129 -23.12 -12.67 1.47
CA THR A 129 -21.91 -13.19 2.07
C THR A 129 -20.69 -12.63 1.34
N LYS A 130 -19.58 -12.62 2.00
CA LYS A 130 -18.29 -12.16 1.50
C LYS A 130 -17.39 -13.35 1.20
N ILE A 131 -16.74 -13.36 0.06
CA ILE A 131 -15.76 -14.37 -0.33
C ILE A 131 -14.42 -13.68 -0.42
N GLU A 132 -13.44 -14.14 0.35
CA GLU A 132 -12.08 -13.62 0.35
C GLU A 132 -11.13 -14.65 -0.27
N PHE A 133 -10.19 -14.16 -1.08
CA PHE A 133 -9.15 -15.00 -1.66
C PHE A 133 -7.83 -14.24 -1.83
N SER A 134 -6.76 -15.00 -1.95
CA SER A 134 -5.39 -14.47 -2.03
C SER A 134 -4.68 -14.99 -3.26
N ILE A 135 -3.94 -14.10 -3.93
CA ILE A 135 -3.13 -14.37 -5.11
C ILE A 135 -1.69 -13.96 -4.79
N PRO A 136 -0.71 -14.89 -4.79
CA PRO A 136 0.68 -14.58 -4.41
C PRO A 136 1.51 -13.95 -5.54
N GLU A 137 1.05 -13.99 -6.77
CA GLU A 137 1.74 -13.47 -7.96
C GLU A 137 0.75 -12.91 -8.97
N ASP A 138 1.23 -12.08 -9.90
CA ASP A 138 0.39 -11.55 -10.98
C ASP A 138 -0.03 -12.68 -11.92
N VAL A 139 -1.33 -12.82 -12.13
CA VAL A 139 -1.93 -13.91 -12.94
C VAL A 139 -2.74 -13.33 -14.09
N ASN A 140 -2.46 -13.78 -15.31
CA ASN A 140 -3.14 -13.29 -16.52
C ASN A 140 -4.63 -13.65 -16.57
N ASN A 141 -5.05 -14.71 -15.89
CA ASN A 141 -6.46 -15.08 -15.83
C ASN A 141 -6.78 -15.75 -14.50
N VAL A 142 -7.59 -15.10 -13.70
CA VAL A 142 -8.15 -15.62 -12.45
C VAL A 142 -9.64 -15.79 -12.66
N THR A 143 -10.16 -16.96 -12.30
CA THR A 143 -11.60 -17.27 -12.38
C THR A 143 -12.13 -17.61 -11.00
N LEU A 144 -13.12 -16.85 -10.52
CA LEU A 144 -13.88 -17.15 -9.32
C LEU A 144 -15.31 -17.51 -9.73
N THR A 145 -15.68 -18.77 -9.51
CA THR A 145 -16.95 -19.32 -9.97
C THR A 145 -17.71 -19.99 -8.83
N ILE A 146 -19.01 -19.77 -8.78
CA ILE A 146 -19.92 -20.38 -7.80
C ILE A 146 -20.65 -21.55 -8.44
N TYR A 147 -20.70 -22.67 -7.73
CA TYR A 147 -21.41 -23.89 -8.12
C TYR A 147 -22.45 -24.26 -7.08
N ASN A 148 -23.54 -24.86 -7.51
CA ASN A 148 -24.52 -25.47 -6.60
C ASN A 148 -24.07 -26.88 -6.17
N ALA A 149 -24.84 -27.50 -5.27
CA ALA A 149 -24.56 -28.86 -4.78
C ALA A 149 -24.60 -29.97 -5.85
N LEU A 150 -25.16 -29.68 -7.02
CA LEU A 150 -25.21 -30.59 -8.18
C LEU A 150 -23.99 -30.35 -9.14
N GLY A 151 -23.07 -29.45 -8.80
CA GLY A 151 -21.93 -29.13 -9.64
C GLY A 151 -22.24 -28.22 -10.83
N GLN A 152 -23.43 -27.64 -10.89
CA GLN A 152 -23.79 -26.70 -11.96
C GLN A 152 -23.28 -25.29 -11.63
N ARG A 153 -22.70 -24.62 -12.60
CA ARG A 153 -22.25 -23.23 -12.48
C ARG A 153 -23.45 -22.29 -12.28
N VAL A 154 -23.44 -21.57 -11.17
CA VAL A 154 -24.50 -20.61 -10.80
C VAL A 154 -24.10 -19.19 -11.16
N ALA A 155 -22.84 -18.80 -10.87
CA ALA A 155 -22.33 -17.48 -11.15
C ALA A 155 -20.82 -17.52 -11.40
N GLU A 156 -20.33 -16.57 -12.19
CA GLU A 156 -18.90 -16.26 -12.36
C GLU A 156 -18.68 -14.84 -11.83
N LEU A 157 -17.93 -14.73 -10.74
CA LEU A 157 -17.70 -13.45 -10.06
C LEU A 157 -16.47 -12.74 -10.58
N VAL A 158 -15.45 -13.50 -10.97
CA VAL A 158 -14.19 -13.00 -11.54
C VAL A 158 -13.83 -13.83 -12.75
N ASN A 159 -13.38 -13.17 -13.80
CA ASN A 159 -12.74 -13.78 -14.96
C ASN A 159 -11.88 -12.72 -15.63
N SER A 160 -10.71 -12.43 -15.06
CA SER A 160 -9.85 -11.34 -15.51
C SER A 160 -8.40 -11.53 -15.08
N LYS A 161 -7.51 -10.70 -15.66
CA LYS A 161 -6.17 -10.52 -15.13
C LYS A 161 -6.26 -9.89 -13.74
N MET A 162 -5.49 -10.42 -12.79
CA MET A 162 -5.37 -9.87 -11.44
C MET A 162 -3.91 -9.83 -11.00
N GLU A 163 -3.56 -8.82 -10.25
CA GLU A 163 -2.26 -8.68 -9.63
C GLU A 163 -2.19 -9.47 -8.32
N ALA A 164 -0.98 -9.70 -7.81
CA ALA A 164 -0.81 -10.30 -6.49
C ALA A 164 -1.52 -9.47 -5.42
N GLY A 165 -2.21 -10.11 -4.47
CA GLY A 165 -2.96 -9.38 -3.45
C GLY A 165 -4.05 -10.21 -2.79
N LYS A 166 -4.75 -9.58 -1.80
CA LYS A 166 -5.98 -10.10 -1.21
C LYS A 166 -7.18 -9.40 -1.82
N TYR A 167 -8.20 -10.19 -2.13
CA TYR A 167 -9.43 -9.73 -2.78
C TYR A 167 -10.65 -10.17 -2.02
N SER A 168 -11.72 -9.41 -2.19
CA SER A 168 -12.99 -9.62 -1.51
C SER A 168 -14.16 -9.32 -2.43
N TYR A 169 -15.09 -10.25 -2.53
CA TYR A 169 -16.30 -10.20 -3.35
C TYR A 169 -17.54 -10.54 -2.54
#